data_e4a3d6da724e6d00e98d857e6ac02787
#
_entry.id   e4a3d6da724e6d00e98d857e6ac02787
#
_cell.length_a   1.000
_cell.length_b   1.000
_cell.length_c   1.000
_cell.angle_alpha   90.00
_cell.angle_beta   90.00
_cell.angle_gamma   90.00
#
_symmetry.space_group_name_H-M   'P 1'
#
loop_
_entity.id
_entity.type
_entity.pdbx_description
1 polymer ?
#
loop_
_entity_poly.entity_id
_entity_poly.type
_entity_poly.pdbx_seq_one_letter_code
_entity_poly.pdbx_strand_id
1 'polypeptide(L)'
;MLEQLFGSKTRFNLLKVLFRQADNPFYVRELARLIDTQINAIRRELELLLKLGIVKEEEVDTSEKTTQGAKLRKYYILDKESLLYPELQALLLKAKILGEKEFIKEITKRAGDISLFLLTGKFTSREGMSSDLLLVGKIKERTLAKIISQYEKDFGFEIM
;
A
#
# COMPACT_ATOMS: atom_id res chain seq x y z
N MET A 1 -12.70 0.47 6.00
CA MET A 1 -13.04 0.51 7.44
C MET A 1 -11.94 1.19 8.27
N LEU A 2 -10.69 0.80 8.24
CA LEU A 2 -9.59 1.47 8.97
C LEU A 2 -9.19 2.84 8.42
N GLU A 3 -9.50 3.15 7.17
CA GLU A 3 -9.32 4.49 6.57
C GLU A 3 -10.02 5.58 7.38
N GLN A 4 -11.18 5.26 7.96
CA GLN A 4 -11.95 6.19 8.78
C GLN A 4 -11.22 6.55 10.09
N LEU A 5 -10.46 5.61 10.65
CA LEU A 5 -9.66 5.84 11.86
C LEU A 5 -8.57 6.91 11.62
N PHE A 6 -8.01 6.94 10.42
CA PHE A 6 -6.98 7.90 10.04
C PHE A 6 -7.53 9.27 9.60
N GLY A 7 -8.85 9.39 9.41
CA GLY A 7 -9.51 10.62 8.99
C GLY A 7 -9.19 11.09 7.57
N SER A 8 -8.29 10.40 6.86
CA SER A 8 -7.89 10.70 5.49
C SER A 8 -7.51 9.41 4.76
N LYS A 9 -8.17 9.15 3.63
CA LYS A 9 -7.85 8.02 2.74
C LYS A 9 -6.43 8.18 2.18
N THR A 10 -6.05 9.39 1.81
CA THR A 10 -4.70 9.71 1.31
C THR A 10 -3.65 9.38 2.34
N ARG A 11 -3.84 9.78 3.60
CA ARG A 11 -2.93 9.47 4.72
C ARG A 11 -2.78 7.97 4.93
N PHE A 12 -3.88 7.26 4.98
CA PHE A 12 -3.87 5.81 5.16
C PHE A 12 -3.12 5.09 4.03
N ASN A 13 -3.39 5.45 2.77
CA ASN A 13 -2.70 4.87 1.62
C ASN A 13 -1.22 5.25 1.59
N LEU A 14 -0.87 6.48 1.96
CA LEU A 14 0.50 6.94 2.07
C LEU A 14 1.28 6.13 3.12
N LEU A 15 0.70 5.93 4.31
CA LEU A 15 1.29 5.09 5.35
C LEU A 15 1.47 3.65 4.88
N LYS A 16 0.48 3.06 4.18
CA LYS A 16 0.63 1.71 3.62
C LYS A 16 1.83 1.60 2.66
N VAL A 17 2.04 2.57 1.79
CA VAL A 17 3.17 2.58 0.85
C VAL A 17 4.49 2.72 1.61
N LEU A 18 4.59 3.69 2.51
CA LEU A 18 5.80 3.95 3.29
C LEU A 18 6.20 2.74 4.14
N PHE A 19 5.24 2.11 4.84
CA PHE A 19 5.54 0.94 5.68
C PHE A 19 5.83 -0.34 4.88
N ARG A 20 5.31 -0.45 3.65
CA ARG A 20 5.64 -1.58 2.76
C ARG A 20 7.08 -1.53 2.27
N GLN A 21 7.60 -0.34 2.04
CA GLN A 21 8.95 -0.09 1.52
C GLN A 21 9.68 0.88 2.46
N ALA A 22 9.86 0.44 3.71
CA ALA A 22 10.33 1.28 4.80
C ALA A 22 11.76 1.86 4.61
N ASP A 23 12.58 1.21 3.79
CA ASP A 23 13.95 1.62 3.48
C ASP A 23 14.06 2.44 2.18
N ASN A 24 12.96 2.62 1.46
CA ASN A 24 12.98 3.32 0.19
C ASN A 24 12.64 4.80 0.36
N PRO A 25 13.52 5.72 -0.07
CA PRO A 25 13.21 7.13 -0.11
C PRO A 25 12.30 7.43 -1.31
N PHE A 26 11.25 8.20 -1.08
CA PHE A 26 10.27 8.58 -2.09
C PHE A 26 10.24 10.09 -2.31
N TYR A 27 10.03 10.53 -3.54
CA TYR A 27 9.70 11.93 -3.83
C TYR A 27 8.18 12.12 -4.05
N VAL A 28 7.70 13.34 -3.86
CA VAL A 28 6.25 13.64 -3.83
C VAL A 28 5.49 13.15 -5.06
N ARG A 29 6.06 13.34 -6.28
CA ARG A 29 5.39 12.93 -7.53
C ARG A 29 5.27 11.40 -7.67
N GLU A 30 6.23 10.66 -7.14
CA GLU A 30 6.21 9.21 -7.13
C GLU A 30 5.09 8.69 -6.22
N LEU A 31 5.02 9.20 -4.99
CA LEU A 31 3.93 8.89 -4.07
C LEU A 31 2.55 9.22 -4.65
N ALA A 32 2.43 10.37 -5.32
CA ALA A 32 1.18 10.79 -5.96
C ALA A 32 0.72 9.79 -7.04
N ARG A 33 1.66 9.22 -7.83
CA ARG A 33 1.36 8.17 -8.82
C ARG A 33 1.02 6.84 -8.16
N LEU A 34 1.79 6.42 -7.15
CA LEU A 34 1.60 5.13 -6.47
C LEU A 34 0.23 5.01 -5.80
N ILE A 35 -0.31 6.10 -5.28
CA ILE A 35 -1.60 6.10 -4.59
C ILE A 35 -2.73 6.78 -5.37
N ASP A 36 -2.49 7.13 -6.63
CA ASP A 36 -3.45 7.76 -7.54
C ASP A 36 -4.12 8.99 -6.89
N THR A 37 -3.32 9.97 -6.50
CA THR A 37 -3.77 11.14 -5.75
C THR A 37 -3.03 12.41 -6.19
N GLN A 38 -3.65 13.56 -5.94
CA GLN A 38 -3.08 14.87 -6.29
C GLN A 38 -1.83 15.19 -5.47
N ILE A 39 -0.82 15.77 -6.12
CA ILE A 39 0.46 16.16 -5.50
C ILE A 39 0.27 17.04 -4.26
N ASN A 40 -0.67 17.98 -4.29
CA ASN A 40 -0.90 18.87 -3.15
C ASN A 40 -1.52 18.13 -1.94
N ALA A 41 -2.30 17.09 -2.17
CA ALA A 41 -2.80 16.24 -1.09
C ALA A 41 -1.64 15.48 -0.42
N ILE A 42 -0.72 14.92 -1.23
CA ILE A 42 0.48 14.26 -0.72
C ILE A 42 1.34 15.21 0.12
N ARG A 43 1.60 16.43 -0.38
CA ARG A 43 2.39 17.42 0.37
C ARG A 43 1.82 17.70 1.75
N ARG A 44 0.51 17.95 1.84
CA ARG A 44 -0.16 18.20 3.12
C ARG A 44 -0.03 17.03 4.10
N GLU A 45 -0.19 15.81 3.59
CA GLU A 45 -0.06 14.62 4.44
C GLU A 45 1.40 14.39 4.86
N LEU A 46 2.37 14.59 3.98
CA LEU A 46 3.80 14.49 4.32
C LEU A 46 4.21 15.55 5.36
N GLU A 47 3.74 16.79 5.24
CA GLU A 47 3.97 17.83 6.24
C GLU A 47 3.47 17.43 7.63
N LEU A 48 2.29 16.79 7.69
CA LEU A 48 1.75 16.26 8.94
C LEU A 48 2.62 15.12 9.48
N LEU A 49 3.01 14.18 8.63
CA LEU A 49 3.83 13.02 9.04
C LEU A 49 5.23 13.45 9.49
N LEU A 50 5.81 14.49 8.88
CA LEU A 50 7.06 15.14 9.34
C LEU A 50 6.91 15.75 10.74
N LYS A 51 5.84 16.51 10.97
CA LYS A 51 5.55 17.10 12.28
C LYS A 51 5.36 16.06 13.38
N LEU A 52 4.84 14.90 13.02
CA LEU A 52 4.65 13.77 13.94
C LEU A 52 5.90 12.91 14.11
N GLY A 53 6.98 13.20 13.38
CA GLY A 53 8.21 12.42 13.41
C GLY A 53 8.07 11.01 12.89
N ILE A 54 7.09 10.76 12.00
CA ILE A 54 6.87 9.44 11.36
C ILE A 54 7.73 9.32 10.10
N VAL A 55 7.96 10.44 9.42
CA VAL A 55 8.73 10.56 8.19
C VAL A 55 9.82 11.60 8.41
N LYS A 56 10.97 11.43 7.77
CA LYS A 56 12.05 12.42 7.71
C LYS A 56 12.36 12.80 6.27
N GLU A 57 12.84 14.03 6.07
CA GLU A 57 13.34 14.50 4.78
C GLU A 57 14.80 14.07 4.61
N GLU A 58 15.14 13.60 3.42
CA GLU A 58 16.50 13.39 2.96
C GLU A 58 16.75 14.21 1.70
N GLU A 59 17.84 14.93 1.67
CA GLU A 59 18.30 15.61 0.46
C GLU A 59 19.28 14.69 -0.25
N VAL A 60 18.88 14.19 -1.42
CA VAL A 60 19.77 13.38 -2.26
C VAL A 60 20.32 14.29 -3.36
N ASP A 61 21.65 14.44 -3.37
CA ASP A 61 22.35 15.13 -4.44
C ASP A 61 22.31 14.26 -5.71
N THR A 62 21.50 14.69 -6.68
CA THR A 62 21.35 14.00 -7.97
C THR A 62 22.37 14.51 -9.02
N SER A 63 23.48 15.07 -8.59
CA SER A 63 24.48 15.72 -9.44
C SER A 63 25.17 14.83 -10.49
N GLU A 64 24.97 13.49 -10.45
CA GLU A 64 25.63 12.61 -11.42
C GLU A 64 24.95 12.50 -12.79
N LYS A 65 23.78 13.06 -13.04
CA LYS A 65 23.04 12.80 -14.31
C LYS A 65 22.39 13.96 -15.06
N THR A 66 22.58 15.24 -14.70
CA THR A 66 22.02 16.28 -15.61
C THR A 66 22.80 17.61 -15.52
N THR A 67 23.31 18.01 -16.67
CA THR A 67 23.84 19.34 -17.00
C THR A 67 22.80 20.44 -16.67
N GLN A 68 23.22 21.46 -15.93
CA GLN A 68 22.51 22.73 -15.66
C GLN A 68 21.25 22.64 -14.80
N GLY A 69 21.39 22.99 -13.52
CA GLY A 69 20.27 23.35 -12.65
C GLY A 69 19.67 22.20 -11.83
N ALA A 70 20.49 21.27 -11.33
CA ALA A 70 20.05 20.25 -10.39
C ALA A 70 19.55 20.91 -9.09
N LYS A 71 18.25 21.17 -9.01
CA LYS A 71 17.59 21.48 -7.75
C LYS A 71 17.66 20.22 -6.91
N LEU A 72 18.26 20.31 -5.72
CA LEU A 72 18.19 19.30 -4.68
C LEU A 72 16.75 18.78 -4.59
N ARG A 73 16.55 17.49 -4.86
CA ARG A 73 15.23 16.88 -4.76
C ARG A 73 15.04 16.43 -3.34
N LYS A 74 13.96 16.85 -2.71
CA LYS A 74 13.55 16.37 -1.40
C LYS A 74 12.94 14.98 -1.51
N TYR A 75 13.52 14.06 -0.79
CA TYR A 75 13.02 12.72 -0.60
C TYR A 75 12.48 12.56 0.81
N TYR A 76 11.52 11.68 0.94
CA TYR A 76 10.86 11.37 2.20
C TYR A 76 11.02 9.88 2.49
N ILE A 77 11.51 9.57 3.66
CA ILE A 77 11.72 8.19 4.12
C ILE A 77 11.04 7.99 5.47
N LEU A 78 10.57 6.78 5.72
CA LEU A 78 9.98 6.41 7.00
C LEU A 78 11.05 6.48 8.11
N ASP A 79 10.73 7.14 9.22
CA ASP A 79 11.61 7.18 10.37
C ASP A 79 11.37 5.97 11.28
N LYS A 80 12.27 4.98 11.21
CA LYS A 80 12.19 3.76 12.02
C LYS A 80 12.51 3.98 13.50
N GLU A 81 13.13 5.11 13.84
CA GLU A 81 13.44 5.48 15.23
C GLU A 81 12.29 6.24 15.89
N SER A 82 11.25 6.56 15.14
CA SER A 82 10.05 7.18 15.67
C SER A 82 9.41 6.31 16.76
N LEU A 83 9.04 6.92 17.87
CA LEU A 83 8.31 6.24 18.96
C LEU A 83 6.97 5.64 18.49
N LEU A 84 6.38 6.18 17.40
CA LEU A 84 5.12 5.69 16.85
C LEU A 84 5.31 4.56 15.83
N TYR A 85 6.56 4.26 15.44
CA TYR A 85 6.83 3.27 14.39
C TYR A 85 6.29 1.87 14.71
N PRO A 86 6.57 1.28 15.89
CA PRO A 86 6.11 -0.08 16.20
C PRO A 86 4.59 -0.20 16.23
N GLU A 87 3.90 0.79 16.81
CA GLU A 87 2.45 0.81 16.93
C GLU A 87 1.77 0.97 15.59
N LEU A 88 2.27 1.87 14.75
CA LEU A 88 1.75 2.06 13.39
C LEU A 88 2.00 0.83 12.53
N GLN A 89 3.16 0.21 12.62
CA GLN A 89 3.48 -1.03 11.91
C GLN A 89 2.52 -2.15 12.32
N ALA A 90 2.29 -2.34 13.61
CA ALA A 90 1.36 -3.34 14.13
C ALA A 90 -0.08 -3.05 13.69
N LEU A 91 -0.50 -1.78 13.70
CA LEU A 91 -1.83 -1.37 13.26
C LEU A 91 -2.04 -1.62 11.77
N LEU A 92 -1.08 -1.25 10.91
CA LEU A 92 -1.15 -1.46 9.47
C LEU A 92 -1.11 -2.96 9.11
N LEU A 93 -0.34 -3.77 9.84
CA LEU A 93 -0.35 -5.23 9.68
C LEU A 93 -1.73 -5.81 10.02
N LYS A 94 -2.34 -5.38 11.11
CA LYS A 94 -3.71 -5.79 11.47
C LYS A 94 -4.74 -5.34 10.44
N ALA A 95 -4.56 -4.14 9.88
CA ALA A 95 -5.39 -3.64 8.80
C ALA A 95 -5.33 -4.54 7.56
N LYS A 96 -4.13 -4.99 7.18
CA LYS A 96 -3.93 -5.95 6.09
C LYS A 96 -4.67 -7.26 6.36
N ILE A 97 -4.48 -7.86 7.53
CA ILE A 97 -5.14 -9.12 7.92
C ILE A 97 -6.67 -8.99 7.90
N LEU A 98 -7.22 -7.87 8.35
CA LEU A 98 -8.66 -7.63 8.31
C LEU A 98 -9.17 -7.53 6.88
N GLY A 99 -8.45 -6.82 6.00
CA GLY A 99 -8.76 -6.71 4.58
C GLY A 99 -8.75 -8.08 3.88
N GLU A 100 -7.76 -8.91 4.17
CA GLU A 100 -7.68 -10.28 3.65
C GLU A 100 -8.86 -11.15 4.11
N LYS A 101 -9.27 -11.06 5.37
CA LYS A 101 -10.46 -11.79 5.88
C LYS A 101 -11.75 -11.33 5.19
N GLU A 102 -11.91 -10.04 4.96
CA GLU A 102 -13.07 -9.51 4.24
C GLU A 102 -13.07 -9.96 2.78
N PHE A 103 -11.93 -9.94 2.12
CA PHE A 103 -11.74 -10.45 0.75
C PHE A 103 -12.15 -11.91 0.62
N ILE A 104 -11.63 -12.79 1.50
CA ILE A 104 -12.00 -14.21 1.54
C ILE A 104 -13.51 -14.36 1.72
N LYS A 105 -14.10 -13.66 2.68
CA LYS A 105 -15.52 -13.71 2.98
C LYS A 105 -16.39 -13.27 1.80
N GLU A 106 -15.97 -12.22 1.09
CA GLU A 106 -16.73 -11.70 -0.04
C GLU A 106 -16.67 -12.65 -1.24
N ILE A 107 -15.50 -13.20 -1.56
CA ILE A 107 -15.34 -14.20 -2.60
C ILE A 107 -16.19 -15.44 -2.28
N THR A 108 -16.06 -16.00 -1.09
CA THR A 108 -16.78 -17.21 -0.69
C THR A 108 -18.29 -17.04 -0.74
N LYS A 109 -18.80 -15.83 -0.45
CA LYS A 109 -20.26 -15.57 -0.48
C LYS A 109 -20.81 -15.29 -1.87
N ARG A 110 -20.04 -14.66 -2.76
CA ARG A 110 -20.56 -14.03 -3.98
C ARG A 110 -20.00 -14.63 -5.26
N ALA A 111 -18.79 -15.18 -5.24
CA ALA A 111 -18.10 -15.60 -6.45
C ALA A 111 -18.51 -17.00 -6.95
N GLY A 112 -19.42 -17.69 -6.27
CA GLY A 112 -19.96 -19.00 -6.69
C GLY A 112 -19.87 -20.06 -5.61
N ASP A 113 -19.93 -21.31 -6.02
CA ASP A 113 -19.80 -22.48 -5.14
C ASP A 113 -18.32 -22.93 -5.16
N ILE A 114 -17.59 -22.56 -4.13
CA ILE A 114 -16.14 -22.73 -4.04
C ILE A 114 -15.81 -23.93 -3.15
N SER A 115 -15.19 -24.96 -3.74
CA SER A 115 -14.74 -26.17 -3.04
C SER A 115 -13.36 -26.03 -2.42
N LEU A 116 -12.46 -25.23 -3.04
CA LEU A 116 -11.13 -24.92 -2.54
C LEU A 116 -10.82 -23.45 -2.74
N PHE A 117 -10.29 -22.83 -1.68
CA PHE A 117 -9.80 -21.46 -1.68
C PHE A 117 -8.39 -21.45 -1.07
N LEU A 118 -7.39 -21.04 -1.84
CA LEU A 118 -6.01 -20.97 -1.40
C LEU A 118 -5.41 -19.60 -1.73
N LEU A 119 -4.84 -18.94 -0.72
CA LEU A 119 -4.02 -17.74 -0.88
C LEU A 119 -2.54 -18.13 -0.85
N THR A 120 -1.77 -17.59 -1.80
CA THR A 120 -0.33 -17.85 -1.97
C THR A 120 0.41 -16.54 -2.25
N GLY A 121 1.64 -16.62 -2.70
CA GLY A 121 2.41 -15.49 -3.22
C GLY A 121 2.42 -14.26 -2.32
N LYS A 122 1.92 -13.15 -2.84
CA LYS A 122 1.90 -11.84 -2.14
C LYS A 122 1.08 -11.83 -0.85
N PHE A 123 0.08 -12.69 -0.73
CA PHE A 123 -0.69 -12.85 0.51
C PHE A 123 0.12 -13.53 1.63
N THR A 124 1.03 -14.41 1.26
CA THR A 124 1.90 -15.14 2.20
C THR A 124 3.30 -14.54 2.31
N SER A 125 3.50 -13.34 1.76
CA SER A 125 4.80 -12.65 1.70
C SER A 125 5.90 -13.47 1.02
N ARG A 126 5.53 -14.33 0.08
CA ARG A 126 6.47 -15.09 -0.77
C ARG A 126 6.50 -14.45 -2.16
N GLU A 127 7.66 -13.97 -2.54
CA GLU A 127 7.91 -13.47 -3.90
C GLU A 127 8.24 -14.61 -4.85
N GLY A 128 7.98 -14.40 -6.16
CA GLY A 128 8.33 -15.36 -7.20
C GLY A 128 7.34 -16.51 -7.40
N MET A 129 6.19 -16.50 -6.73
CA MET A 129 5.10 -17.44 -7.02
C MET A 129 4.36 -17.04 -8.30
N SER A 130 3.96 -18.03 -9.11
CA SER A 130 3.23 -17.81 -10.36
C SER A 130 1.76 -17.41 -10.17
N SER A 131 1.22 -17.56 -8.97
CA SER A 131 -0.15 -17.15 -8.65
C SER A 131 -0.28 -16.72 -7.20
N ASP A 132 -1.18 -15.79 -6.93
CA ASP A 132 -1.50 -15.30 -5.59
C ASP A 132 -2.80 -15.91 -5.05
N LEU A 133 -3.66 -16.41 -5.96
CA LEU A 133 -4.97 -16.95 -5.64
C LEU A 133 -5.26 -18.21 -6.47
N LEU A 134 -5.67 -19.28 -5.82
CA LEU A 134 -6.19 -20.49 -6.47
C LEU A 134 -7.61 -20.79 -5.96
N LEU A 135 -8.54 -20.86 -6.88
CA LEU A 135 -9.93 -21.20 -6.62
C LEU A 135 -10.35 -22.44 -7.42
N VAL A 136 -11.03 -23.36 -6.75
CA VAL A 136 -11.65 -24.53 -7.39
C VAL A 136 -13.13 -24.56 -7.06
N GLY A 137 -13.98 -24.73 -8.08
CA GLY A 137 -15.43 -24.78 -7.90
C GLY A 137 -16.20 -24.26 -9.11
N LYS A 138 -17.50 -24.01 -8.92
CA LYS A 138 -18.36 -23.36 -9.92
C LYS A 138 -18.30 -21.86 -9.77
N ILE A 139 -17.34 -21.22 -10.44
CA ILE A 139 -17.00 -19.82 -10.23
C ILE A 139 -17.80 -18.90 -11.16
N LYS A 140 -18.33 -17.82 -10.61
CA LYS A 140 -18.95 -16.70 -11.34
C LYS A 140 -17.86 -15.71 -11.75
N GLU A 141 -17.18 -15.94 -12.86
CA GLU A 141 -15.99 -15.19 -13.30
C GLU A 141 -16.16 -13.68 -13.28
N ARG A 142 -17.29 -13.16 -13.80
CA ARG A 142 -17.56 -11.71 -13.82
C ARG A 142 -17.66 -11.09 -12.41
N THR A 143 -18.23 -11.85 -11.46
CA THR A 143 -18.35 -11.40 -10.08
C THR A 143 -16.99 -11.44 -9.39
N LEU A 144 -16.23 -12.51 -9.59
CA LEU A 144 -14.88 -12.67 -9.09
C LEU A 144 -13.98 -11.55 -9.59
N ALA A 145 -13.95 -11.26 -10.89
CA ALA A 145 -13.13 -10.19 -11.46
C ALA A 145 -13.45 -8.82 -10.85
N LYS A 146 -14.73 -8.50 -10.60
CA LYS A 146 -15.12 -7.25 -9.92
C LYS A 146 -14.59 -7.17 -8.49
N ILE A 147 -14.69 -8.27 -7.74
CA ILE A 147 -14.19 -8.32 -6.36
C ILE A 147 -12.68 -8.15 -6.38
N ILE A 148 -11.96 -8.90 -7.22
CA ILE A 148 -10.50 -8.79 -7.36
C ILE A 148 -10.10 -7.35 -7.65
N SER A 149 -10.63 -6.73 -8.71
CA SER A 149 -10.28 -5.35 -9.10
C SER A 149 -10.55 -4.30 -8.01
N GLN A 150 -11.54 -4.54 -7.14
CA GLN A 150 -11.81 -3.67 -6.01
C GLN A 150 -10.72 -3.81 -4.94
N TYR A 151 -10.36 -5.04 -4.59
CA TYR A 151 -9.38 -5.31 -3.53
C TYR A 151 -7.93 -5.06 -3.95
N GLU A 152 -7.59 -5.18 -5.24
CA GLU A 152 -6.26 -4.81 -5.76
C GLU A 152 -5.91 -3.36 -5.44
N LYS A 153 -6.88 -2.45 -5.54
CA LYS A 153 -6.71 -1.04 -5.15
C LYS A 153 -6.44 -0.88 -3.67
N ASP A 154 -7.12 -1.67 -2.84
CA ASP A 154 -6.98 -1.62 -1.38
C ASP A 154 -5.68 -2.28 -0.91
N PHE A 155 -5.29 -3.38 -1.52
CA PHE A 155 -4.03 -4.08 -1.24
C PHE A 155 -2.82 -3.38 -1.87
N GLY A 156 -3.01 -2.67 -2.99
CA GLY A 156 -1.98 -1.95 -3.73
C GLY A 156 -1.02 -2.90 -4.46
N PHE A 157 -1.51 -4.06 -4.88
CA PHE A 157 -0.83 -4.98 -5.79
C PHE A 157 -1.86 -5.72 -6.64
N GLU A 158 -1.45 -6.14 -7.83
CA GLU A 158 -2.23 -6.96 -8.74
C GLU A 158 -2.25 -8.42 -8.26
N ILE A 159 -3.43 -9.06 -8.29
CA ILE A 159 -3.65 -10.44 -7.85
C ILE A 159 -3.61 -11.36 -9.08
N MET A 160 -2.66 -12.26 -9.10
CA MET A 160 -2.49 -13.26 -10.18
C MET A 160 -3.07 -14.62 -9.79
#